data_f6b0b472946d4123ddf1e3de7d44cb21
#
_entry.id   f6b0b472946d4123ddf1e3de7d44cb21
#
_cell.length_a   1.000
_cell.length_b   1.000
_cell.length_c   1.000
_cell.angle_alpha   90.00
_cell.angle_beta   90.00
_cell.angle_gamma   90.00
#
_symmetry.space_group_name_H-M   'P 1'
#
loop_
_entity.id
_entity.type
_entity.pdbx_description
1 polymer ?
#
loop_
_entity_poly.entity_id
_entity_poly.type
_entity_poly.pdbx_seq_one_letter_code
_entity_poly.pdbx_strand_id
1 'polypeptide(L)' 'MNYTYILQCSDGTYYTGWTNDLEKRLDAHNTGKGAKYTKTRRPVTLMYYEMFATKEEAMKREY' A
#
# COMPACT_ATOMS: atom_id res chain seq x y z
N MET A 1 12.31 -8.77 -0.89
CA MET A 1 11.38 -8.86 0.24
C MET A 1 9.99 -8.40 -0.20
N ASN A 2 8.95 -8.98 0.35
CA ASN A 2 7.57 -8.62 0.00
C ASN A 2 6.90 -8.01 1.20
N TYR A 3 5.99 -7.06 0.96
CA TYR A 3 5.35 -6.30 2.03
C TYR A 3 3.85 -6.28 1.85
N THR A 4 3.12 -6.41 2.96
CA THR A 4 1.71 -6.04 3.03
C THR A 4 1.67 -4.71 3.80
N TYR A 5 0.94 -3.74 3.29
CA TYR A 5 0.94 -2.40 3.86
C TYR A 5 -0.47 -1.84 4.00
N ILE A 6 -0.62 -0.90 4.93
CA ILE A 6 -1.86 -0.17 5.13
C ILE A 6 -1.58 1.31 4.99
N LEU A 7 -2.32 1.97 4.11
CA LEU A 7 -2.23 3.41 3.89
C LEU A 7 -3.46 4.08 4.47
N GLN A 8 -3.27 5.28 5.04
CA GLN A 8 -4.38 6.15 5.39
C GLN A 8 -4.54 7.19 4.29
N CYS A 9 -5.73 7.32 3.75
CA CYS A 9 -6.03 8.28 2.70
C CYS A 9 -6.42 9.63 3.29
N SER A 10 -6.43 10.68 2.45
CA SER A 10 -6.73 12.04 2.89
C SER A 10 -8.15 12.19 3.44
N ASP A 11 -9.07 11.33 3.02
CA ASP A 11 -10.46 11.34 3.51
C ASP A 11 -10.65 10.50 4.78
N GLY A 12 -9.56 10.00 5.38
CA GLY A 12 -9.62 9.20 6.61
C GLY A 12 -9.86 7.71 6.40
N THR A 13 -10.04 7.27 5.16
CA THR A 13 -10.22 5.83 4.88
C THR A 13 -8.86 5.14 4.74
N TYR A 14 -8.89 3.80 4.72
CA TYR A 14 -7.67 2.99 4.65
C TYR A 14 -7.65 2.14 3.39
N TYR A 15 -6.45 1.89 2.88
CA TYR A 15 -6.22 1.03 1.75
C TYR A 15 -5.16 0.00 2.09
N THR A 16 -5.42 -1.28 1.85
CA THR A 16 -4.48 -2.37 2.09
C THR A 16 -4.00 -2.93 0.76
N GLY A 17 -2.68 -3.11 0.63
CA GLY A 17 -2.11 -3.68 -0.59
C GLY A 17 -0.84 -4.45 -0.27
N TRP A 18 -0.19 -4.96 -1.33
CA TRP A 18 1.11 -5.60 -1.19
C TRP A 18 2.06 -5.10 -2.27
N THR A 19 3.36 -5.17 -1.99
CA THR A 19 4.39 -4.76 -2.96
C THR A 19 5.72 -5.41 -2.62
N ASN A 20 6.62 -5.46 -3.59
CA ASN A 20 8.00 -5.86 -3.36
C ASN A 20 8.93 -4.65 -3.20
N ASP A 21 8.41 -3.44 -3.33
CA ASP A 21 9.17 -2.19 -3.16
C ASP A 21 8.25 -1.15 -2.52
N LEU A 22 8.30 -1.07 -1.20
CA LEU A 22 7.36 -0.26 -0.42
C LEU A 22 7.50 1.24 -0.73
N GLU A 23 8.72 1.75 -0.81
CA GLU A 23 8.97 3.17 -1.08
C GLU A 23 8.47 3.58 -2.45
N LYS A 24 8.79 2.77 -3.47
CA LYS A 24 8.35 3.03 -4.84
C LYS A 24 6.84 2.95 -4.97
N ARG A 25 6.22 2.00 -4.27
CA ARG A 25 4.77 1.83 -4.32
C ARG A 25 4.04 2.98 -3.64
N LEU A 26 4.55 3.46 -2.51
CA LEU A 26 4.00 4.60 -1.80
C LEU A 26 4.06 5.85 -2.69
N ASP A 27 5.18 6.05 -3.37
CA ASP A 27 5.36 7.16 -4.30
C ASP A 27 4.35 7.06 -5.46
N ALA A 28 4.14 5.85 -5.98
CA ALA A 28 3.18 5.62 -7.05
C ALA A 28 1.76 6.00 -6.60
N HIS A 29 1.37 5.64 -5.38
CA HIS A 29 0.07 6.03 -4.85
C HIS A 29 -0.07 7.54 -4.76
N ASN A 30 0.96 8.24 -4.30
CA ASN A 30 0.91 9.69 -4.13
C ASN A 30 1.02 10.47 -5.45
N THR A 31 1.48 9.84 -6.52
CA THR A 31 1.50 10.46 -7.85
C THR A 31 0.28 10.09 -8.69
N GLY A 32 -0.65 9.33 -8.12
CA GLY A 32 -1.88 8.94 -8.81
C GLY A 32 -1.75 7.72 -9.69
N LYS A 33 -0.62 7.00 -9.61
CA LYS A 33 -0.34 5.82 -10.44
C LYS A 33 -0.44 4.50 -9.66
N GLY A 34 -0.85 4.56 -8.41
CA GLY A 34 -0.96 3.37 -7.57
C GLY A 34 -2.24 2.60 -7.84
N ALA A 35 -3.24 2.79 -7.01
CA ALA A 35 -4.53 2.12 -7.16
C ALA A 35 -5.61 3.14 -7.51
N LYS A 36 -6.65 2.66 -8.19
CA LYS A 36 -7.79 3.50 -8.52
C LYS A 36 -8.44 4.10 -7.28
N TYR A 37 -8.51 3.30 -6.21
CA TYR A 37 -9.08 3.73 -4.94
C TYR A 37 -8.34 4.93 -4.35
N THR A 38 -7.01 4.93 -4.39
CA THR A 38 -6.20 5.98 -3.78
C THR A 38 -6.03 7.21 -4.67
N LYS A 39 -6.30 7.08 -5.96
CA LYS A 39 -6.07 8.15 -6.93
C LYS A 39 -6.78 9.46 -6.57
N THR A 40 -8.01 9.38 -6.10
CA THR A 40 -8.82 10.54 -5.73
C THR A 40 -8.75 10.86 -4.24
N ARG A 41 -7.96 10.10 -3.46
CA ARG A 41 -7.86 10.22 -2.00
C ARG A 41 -6.45 10.55 -1.53
N ARG A 42 -5.67 11.17 -2.42
CA ARG A 42 -4.30 11.60 -2.10
C ARG A 42 -4.32 12.88 -1.27
N PRO A 43 -3.31 13.13 -0.47
CA PRO A 43 -2.14 12.29 -0.25
C PRO A 43 -2.46 11.11 0.65
N VAL A 44 -1.68 10.03 0.51
CA VAL A 44 -1.80 8.86 1.37
C VAL A 44 -0.57 8.76 2.27
N THR A 45 -0.75 8.20 3.46
CA THR A 45 0.32 8.05 4.46
C THR A 45 0.46 6.58 4.81
N LEU A 46 1.69 6.10 4.88
CA LEU A 46 1.96 4.73 5.31
C LEU A 46 1.73 4.63 6.80
N MET A 47 0.77 3.79 7.22
CA MET A 47 0.42 3.60 8.62
C MET A 47 1.07 2.36 9.21
N TYR A 48 1.21 1.30 8.41
CA TYR A 48 1.67 0.01 8.89
C TYR A 48 2.15 -0.84 7.73
N TYR A 49 3.13 -1.70 7.99
CA TYR A 49 3.54 -2.70 7.01
C TYR A 49 4.11 -3.93 7.71
N GLU A 50 4.03 -5.07 7.02
CA GLU A 50 4.65 -6.32 7.44
C GLU A 50 5.50 -6.85 6.30
N MET A 51 6.65 -7.45 6.63
CA MET A 51 7.56 -8.03 5.65
C MET A 51 7.37 -9.54 5.58
N PHE A 52 7.42 -10.07 4.36
CA PHE A 52 7.29 -11.50 4.11
C PHE A 52 8.35 -11.97 3.13
N ALA A 53 8.78 -13.23 3.27
CA ALA A 53 9.78 -13.82 2.39
C ALA A 53 9.21 -14.07 0.99
N THR A 54 7.91 -14.41 0.90
CA THR A 54 7.28 -14.73 -0.38
C THR A 54 6.12 -13.80 -0.68
N LYS A 55 5.83 -13.65 -1.96
CA LYS A 55 4.70 -12.87 -2.45
C LYS A 55 3.37 -13.46 -1.97
N GLU A 56 3.27 -14.79 -1.95
CA GLU A 56 2.05 -15.49 -1.54
C GLU A 56 1.70 -15.17 -0.10
N GLU A 57 2.69 -15.14 0.79
CA GLU A 57 2.47 -14.78 2.19
C GLU A 57 1.96 -13.36 2.33
N ALA A 58 2.58 -12.42 1.58
CA ALA A 58 2.16 -11.02 1.61
C ALA A 58 0.72 -10.86 1.12
N MET A 59 0.36 -11.57 0.06
CA MET A 59 -0.98 -11.52 -0.51
C MET A 59 -2.03 -12.12 0.44
N LYS A 60 -1.68 -13.20 1.13
CA LYS A 60 -2.56 -13.80 2.14
C LYS A 60 -2.84 -12.82 3.27
N ARG A 61 -1.83 -12.09 3.71
CA ARG A 61 -1.96 -11.16 4.82
C ARG A 61 -2.78 -9.93 4.46
N GLU A 62 -2.88 -9.63 3.17
CA GLU A 62 -3.65 -8.49 2.69
C GLU A 62 -5.13 -8.59 3.08
N TYR A 63 -5.62 -9.80 3.22
CA TYR A 63 -6.99 -10.05 3.66
C TYR A 63 -6.99 -10.22 5.19
#